data_39bc13865a7214648c8f4aa507188ef9
#
_entry.id   39bc13865a7214648c8f4aa507188ef9
#
_cell.length_a   1.000
_cell.length_b   1.000
_cell.length_c   1.000
_cell.angle_alpha   90.00
_cell.angle_beta   90.00
_cell.angle_gamma   90.00
#
_symmetry.space_group_name_H-M   'P 1'
#
loop_
_entity.id
_entity.type
_entity.pdbx_description
1 polymer ?
#
loop_
_entity_poly.entity_id
_entity_poly.type
_entity_poly.pdbx_seq_one_letter_code
_entity_poly.pdbx_strand_id
1 'polypeptide(L)'
;PDAPQLLEIPDTNRLDTLYHQFAQVFVSNVSDSRKVMQMNLTVSTHYDQMVIDNVVKHEFAVRAAILEHLSFVTEAETVEEGFRQRMGQELALVVNSELEQLEGFGGIERILFTEFLMQ
;
A
#
# COMPACT_ATOMS: atom_id res chain seq x y z
N PRO A 1 -13.32 39.30 -3.41
CA PRO A 1 -13.84 38.11 -4.05
C PRO A 1 -12.75 37.19 -4.53
N ASP A 2 -11.55 37.68 -4.56
CA ASP A 2 -10.49 36.90 -5.16
C ASP A 2 -9.91 35.86 -4.24
N ALA A 3 -9.98 36.11 -2.93
CA ALA A 3 -9.38 35.20 -1.99
C ALA A 3 -9.95 33.79 -2.07
N PRO A 4 -11.28 33.60 -2.15
CA PRO A 4 -11.80 32.24 -2.30
C PRO A 4 -11.34 31.56 -3.59
N GLN A 5 -11.24 32.38 -4.65
CA GLN A 5 -10.76 31.81 -5.91
C GLN A 5 -9.34 31.32 -5.82
N LEU A 6 -8.50 32.09 -5.13
CA LEU A 6 -7.12 31.68 -4.96
C LEU A 6 -6.99 30.41 -4.18
N LEU A 7 -7.84 30.23 -3.18
CA LEU A 7 -7.82 29.03 -2.37
C LEU A 7 -8.28 27.81 -3.14
N GLU A 8 -9.08 28.02 -4.18
CA GLU A 8 -9.62 26.91 -4.95
C GLU A 8 -8.74 26.52 -6.11
N ILE A 9 -7.76 27.33 -6.44
CA ILE A 9 -6.88 27.00 -7.55
C ILE A 9 -5.97 25.86 -7.15
N PRO A 10 -6.02 24.75 -7.88
CA PRO A 10 -5.16 23.61 -7.56
C PRO A 10 -3.70 23.97 -7.80
N ASP A 11 -2.84 23.34 -7.05
CA ASP A 11 -1.42 23.41 -7.30
C ASP A 11 -1.14 22.71 -8.62
N THR A 12 -0.68 23.47 -9.60
CA THR A 12 -0.44 22.93 -10.94
C THR A 12 0.71 21.94 -10.98
N ASN A 13 1.54 21.92 -9.95
CA ASN A 13 2.62 20.95 -9.86
C ASN A 13 2.20 19.68 -9.16
N ARG A 14 0.96 19.62 -8.75
CA ARG A 14 0.45 18.52 -7.96
C ARG A 14 -0.39 17.63 -8.83
N LEU A 15 -0.09 16.34 -8.80
CA LEU A 15 -0.88 15.35 -9.54
C LEU A 15 -1.99 14.81 -8.64
N ASP A 16 -3.08 14.40 -9.27
CA ASP A 16 -4.16 13.74 -8.55
C ASP A 16 -3.66 12.42 -7.97
N THR A 17 -4.26 12.03 -6.85
CA THR A 17 -3.97 10.72 -6.28
C THR A 17 -4.67 9.65 -7.11
N LEU A 18 -3.93 8.64 -7.50
CA LEU A 18 -4.45 7.47 -8.18
C LEU A 18 -4.44 6.29 -7.22
N TYR A 19 -5.42 5.42 -7.34
CA TYR A 19 -5.55 4.25 -6.48
C TYR A 19 -5.65 2.99 -7.31
N HIS A 20 -5.13 1.90 -6.78
CA HIS A 20 -5.34 0.58 -7.34
C HIS A 20 -5.56 -0.42 -6.21
N GLN A 21 -6.71 -1.04 -6.17
CA GLN A 21 -7.00 -2.10 -5.21
C GLN A 21 -6.54 -3.42 -5.80
N PHE A 22 -5.77 -4.19 -5.00
CA PHE A 22 -5.40 -5.52 -5.44
C PHE A 22 -6.67 -6.36 -5.62
N ALA A 23 -6.70 -7.15 -6.70
CA ALA A 23 -7.91 -7.90 -7.07
C ALA A 23 -8.26 -8.96 -6.03
N GLN A 24 -7.24 -9.54 -5.38
CA GLN A 24 -7.45 -10.63 -4.44
C GLN A 24 -7.00 -10.21 -3.05
N VAL A 25 -7.72 -10.71 -2.04
CA VAL A 25 -7.33 -10.48 -0.66
C VAL A 25 -5.97 -11.10 -0.38
N PHE A 26 -5.33 -10.59 0.67
CA PHE A 26 -4.10 -11.17 1.19
C PHE A 26 -4.44 -11.97 2.42
N VAL A 27 -3.92 -13.18 2.51
CA VAL A 27 -4.10 -14.05 3.67
C VAL A 27 -2.72 -14.43 4.17
N SER A 28 -2.48 -14.24 5.46
CA SER A 28 -1.19 -14.54 6.03
C SER A 28 -1.37 -15.13 7.42
N ASN A 29 -0.56 -16.13 7.74
CA ASN A 29 -0.50 -16.62 9.11
C ASN A 29 0.14 -15.56 9.99
N VAL A 30 -0.37 -15.43 11.22
CA VAL A 30 0.23 -14.55 12.20
C VAL A 30 1.41 -15.27 12.83
N SER A 31 2.56 -14.60 12.92
CA SER A 31 3.80 -15.20 13.40
C SER A 31 3.62 -15.71 14.83
N ASP A 32 4.08 -16.94 15.08
CA ASP A 32 4.03 -17.57 16.40
C ASP A 32 2.62 -17.61 16.99
N SER A 33 1.63 -17.78 16.15
CA SER A 33 0.23 -17.77 16.55
C SER A 33 -0.53 -18.77 15.68
N ARG A 34 -1.72 -19.17 16.15
CA ARG A 34 -2.62 -19.98 15.35
C ARG A 34 -3.57 -19.15 14.53
N LYS A 35 -3.46 -17.82 14.65
CA LYS A 35 -4.37 -16.92 13.97
C LYS A 35 -3.93 -16.67 12.55
N VAL A 36 -4.89 -16.26 11.74
CA VAL A 36 -4.69 -15.92 10.34
C VAL A 36 -5.24 -14.52 10.15
N MET A 37 -4.50 -13.68 9.43
CA MET A 37 -4.98 -12.36 9.03
C MET A 37 -5.44 -12.40 7.59
N GLN A 38 -6.51 -11.66 7.32
CA GLN A 38 -7.02 -11.48 5.96
C GLN A 38 -7.26 -10.00 5.74
N MET A 39 -6.81 -9.48 4.60
CA MET A 39 -6.92 -8.05 4.35
C MET A 39 -7.04 -7.75 2.88
N ASN A 40 -7.73 -6.66 2.58
CA ASN A 40 -7.70 -6.04 1.27
C ASN A 40 -6.73 -4.87 1.33
N LEU A 41 -5.91 -4.73 0.29
CA LEU A 41 -4.91 -3.68 0.20
C LEU A 41 -5.11 -2.87 -1.06
N THR A 42 -4.87 -1.58 -0.94
CA THR A 42 -4.96 -0.63 -2.04
C THR A 42 -3.69 0.21 -2.05
N VAL A 43 -3.08 0.35 -3.22
CA VAL A 43 -1.93 1.25 -3.37
C VAL A 43 -2.40 2.62 -3.79
N SER A 44 -1.69 3.66 -3.36
CA SER A 44 -1.92 5.00 -3.85
C SER A 44 -0.63 5.61 -4.35
N THR A 45 -0.74 6.51 -5.32
CA THR A 45 0.40 7.24 -5.85
C THR A 45 -0.03 8.64 -6.26
N HIS A 46 0.89 9.60 -6.13
CA HIS A 46 0.73 10.95 -6.66
C HIS A 46 1.40 11.10 -8.01
N TYR A 47 2.05 10.07 -8.50
CA TYR A 47 2.67 10.09 -9.81
C TYR A 47 1.62 9.75 -10.86
N ASP A 48 2.02 9.28 -12.00
CA ASP A 48 1.08 9.08 -13.09
C ASP A 48 0.64 7.61 -13.16
N GLN A 49 -0.15 7.35 -14.19
CA GLN A 49 -0.73 6.02 -14.41
C GLN A 49 0.35 4.95 -14.57
N MET A 50 1.56 5.33 -15.00
CA MET A 50 2.63 4.36 -15.20
C MET A 50 2.96 3.61 -13.90
N VAL A 51 2.87 4.28 -12.75
CA VAL A 51 3.13 3.63 -11.47
C VAL A 51 2.11 2.52 -11.22
N ILE A 52 0.83 2.82 -11.47
CA ILE A 52 -0.23 1.83 -11.33
C ILE A 52 -0.02 0.68 -12.33
N ASP A 53 0.32 1.02 -13.57
CA ASP A 53 0.57 0.00 -14.59
C ASP A 53 1.71 -0.94 -14.19
N ASN A 54 2.74 -0.40 -13.56
CA ASN A 54 3.85 -1.22 -13.08
C ASN A 54 3.42 -2.17 -11.97
N VAL A 55 2.57 -1.71 -11.07
CA VAL A 55 2.04 -2.57 -10.01
C VAL A 55 1.23 -3.73 -10.63
N VAL A 56 0.39 -3.41 -11.61
CA VAL A 56 -0.43 -4.43 -12.28
C VAL A 56 0.45 -5.41 -13.04
N LYS A 57 1.43 -4.88 -13.78
CA LYS A 57 2.35 -5.70 -14.57
C LYS A 57 3.11 -6.69 -13.69
N HIS A 58 3.52 -6.26 -12.51
CA HIS A 58 4.34 -7.07 -11.61
C HIS A 58 3.55 -7.54 -10.40
N GLU A 59 2.26 -7.72 -10.55
CA GLU A 59 1.39 -8.01 -9.41
C GLU A 59 1.85 -9.25 -8.65
N PHE A 60 2.28 -10.30 -9.34
CA PHE A 60 2.71 -11.53 -8.65
C PHE A 60 3.93 -11.27 -7.79
N ALA A 61 4.92 -10.55 -8.31
CA ALA A 61 6.13 -10.25 -7.53
C ALA A 61 5.82 -9.32 -6.37
N VAL A 62 4.97 -8.33 -6.59
CA VAL A 62 4.56 -7.40 -5.55
C VAL A 62 3.80 -8.13 -4.45
N ARG A 63 2.85 -9.00 -4.82
CA ARG A 63 2.10 -9.78 -3.84
C ARG A 63 3.03 -10.67 -3.01
N ALA A 64 3.99 -11.32 -3.67
CA ALA A 64 4.92 -12.19 -2.97
C ALA A 64 5.74 -11.42 -1.94
N ALA A 65 6.22 -10.23 -2.32
CA ALA A 65 7.00 -9.40 -1.41
C ALA A 65 6.16 -8.94 -0.22
N ILE A 66 4.91 -8.56 -0.45
CA ILE A 66 4.00 -8.16 0.62
C ILE A 66 3.76 -9.33 1.57
N LEU A 67 3.46 -10.51 1.02
CA LEU A 67 3.17 -11.68 1.84
C LEU A 67 4.38 -12.09 2.68
N GLU A 68 5.58 -11.98 2.11
CA GLU A 68 6.78 -12.29 2.87
C GLU A 68 6.92 -11.34 4.06
N HIS A 69 6.72 -10.05 3.84
CA HIS A 69 6.81 -9.08 4.92
C HIS A 69 5.76 -9.35 6.00
N LEU A 70 4.53 -9.65 5.58
CA LEU A 70 3.44 -9.93 6.51
C LEU A 70 3.69 -11.19 7.34
N SER A 71 4.49 -12.11 6.84
CA SER A 71 4.73 -13.37 7.55
C SER A 71 5.47 -13.18 8.87
N PHE A 72 6.08 -12.02 9.09
CA PHE A 72 6.79 -11.72 10.32
C PHE A 72 5.94 -10.95 11.33
N VAL A 73 4.70 -10.60 10.98
CA VAL A 73 3.84 -9.82 11.86
C VAL A 73 3.38 -10.69 13.02
N THR A 74 3.51 -10.17 14.24
CA THR A 74 3.11 -10.88 15.45
C THR A 74 1.72 -10.46 15.88
N GLU A 75 1.10 -11.29 16.69
CA GLU A 75 -0.22 -10.96 17.23
C GLU A 75 -0.17 -9.69 18.08
N ALA A 76 0.90 -9.53 18.86
CA ALA A 76 1.06 -8.35 19.71
C ALA A 76 1.09 -7.07 18.89
N GLU A 77 1.75 -7.10 17.71
CA GLU A 77 1.80 -5.93 16.85
C GLU A 77 0.42 -5.52 16.34
N THR A 78 -0.42 -6.51 16.04
CA THR A 78 -1.72 -6.23 15.40
C THR A 78 -2.68 -5.46 16.31
N VAL A 79 -2.46 -5.49 17.62
CA VAL A 79 -3.32 -4.77 18.55
C VAL A 79 -2.73 -3.45 19.01
N GLU A 80 -1.54 -3.09 18.53
CA GLU A 80 -0.94 -1.81 18.84
C GLU A 80 -1.66 -0.68 18.13
N GLU A 81 -1.76 0.45 18.82
CA GLU A 81 -2.36 1.63 18.21
C GLU A 81 -1.54 2.06 16.99
N GLY A 82 -2.24 2.35 15.90
CA GLY A 82 -1.57 2.79 14.68
C GLY A 82 -0.95 1.66 13.87
N PHE A 83 -1.22 0.42 14.21
CA PHE A 83 -0.64 -0.73 13.51
C PHE A 83 -0.86 -0.66 12.00
N ARG A 84 -2.11 -0.43 11.57
CA ARG A 84 -2.42 -0.46 10.13
C ARG A 84 -1.71 0.65 9.38
N GLN A 85 -1.64 1.82 9.98
CA GLN A 85 -0.95 2.95 9.35
C GLN A 85 0.54 2.68 9.23
N ARG A 86 1.17 2.20 10.31
CA ARG A 86 2.59 1.88 10.29
C ARG A 86 2.89 0.76 9.31
N MET A 87 2.09 -0.30 9.34
CA MET A 87 2.29 -1.42 8.43
C MET A 87 2.09 -1.00 6.99
N GLY A 88 1.11 -0.12 6.72
CA GLY A 88 0.92 0.41 5.38
C GLY A 88 2.13 1.16 4.88
N GLN A 89 2.79 1.92 5.74
CA GLN A 89 4.02 2.62 5.39
C GLN A 89 5.14 1.64 5.09
N GLU A 90 5.27 0.60 5.91
CA GLU A 90 6.29 -0.43 5.69
C GLU A 90 6.05 -1.16 4.38
N LEU A 91 4.80 -1.51 4.10
CA LEU A 91 4.47 -2.20 2.86
C LEU A 91 4.72 -1.34 1.64
N ALA A 92 4.52 -0.01 1.76
CA ALA A 92 4.84 0.89 0.66
C ALA A 92 6.33 0.83 0.34
N LEU A 93 7.18 0.78 1.35
CA LEU A 93 8.62 0.64 1.14
C LEU A 93 8.96 -0.68 0.48
N VAL A 94 8.30 -1.76 0.90
CA VAL A 94 8.51 -3.08 0.33
C VAL A 94 8.15 -3.09 -1.16
N VAL A 95 6.98 -2.54 -1.50
CA VAL A 95 6.53 -2.51 -2.88
C VAL A 95 7.44 -1.62 -3.71
N ASN A 96 7.83 -0.46 -3.19
CA ASN A 96 8.72 0.43 -3.93
C ASN A 96 10.08 -0.23 -4.19
N SER A 97 10.60 -0.96 -3.22
CA SER A 97 11.87 -1.67 -3.41
C SER A 97 11.75 -2.68 -4.54
N GLU A 98 10.66 -3.41 -4.58
CA GLU A 98 10.42 -4.40 -5.62
C GLU A 98 10.30 -3.74 -7.00
N LEU A 99 9.54 -2.65 -7.08
CA LEU A 99 9.35 -1.93 -8.34
C LEU A 99 10.64 -1.27 -8.82
N GLU A 100 11.47 -0.78 -7.90
CA GLU A 100 12.75 -0.21 -8.26
C GLU A 100 13.66 -1.23 -8.90
N GLN A 101 13.65 -2.46 -8.39
CA GLN A 101 14.45 -3.52 -8.98
C GLN A 101 13.94 -3.91 -10.36
N LEU A 102 12.64 -3.90 -10.55
CA LEU A 102 12.02 -4.40 -11.79
C LEU A 102 11.90 -3.33 -12.86
N GLU A 103 11.66 -2.07 -12.48
CA GLU A 103 11.37 -0.99 -13.43
C GLU A 103 12.23 0.24 -13.22
N GLY A 104 13.09 0.26 -12.20
CA GLY A 104 13.94 1.41 -11.93
C GLY A 104 13.27 2.53 -11.15
N PHE A 105 12.01 2.40 -10.80
CA PHE A 105 11.27 3.43 -10.09
C PHE A 105 10.09 2.81 -9.36
N GLY A 106 9.85 3.24 -8.11
CA GLY A 106 8.71 2.76 -7.33
C GLY A 106 7.49 3.65 -7.45
N GLY A 107 7.50 4.74 -6.72
CA GLY A 107 6.47 5.77 -6.81
C GLY A 107 5.21 5.52 -6.01
N ILE A 108 5.12 4.44 -5.25
CA ILE A 108 3.96 4.19 -4.39
C ILE A 108 4.08 5.08 -3.17
N GLU A 109 3.00 5.82 -2.87
CA GLU A 109 2.99 6.69 -1.71
C GLU A 109 2.52 5.96 -0.46
N ARG A 110 1.43 5.21 -0.58
CA ARG A 110 0.82 4.55 0.58
C ARG A 110 0.25 3.20 0.17
N ILE A 111 0.22 2.30 1.13
CA ILE A 111 -0.59 1.08 1.07
C ILE A 111 -1.67 1.22 2.12
N LEU A 112 -2.91 1.09 1.70
CA LEU A 112 -4.07 1.29 2.57
C LEU A 112 -4.72 -0.06 2.84
N PHE A 113 -5.04 -0.29 4.12
CA PHE A 113 -5.85 -1.44 4.49
C PHE A 113 -7.32 -1.03 4.34
N THR A 114 -7.99 -1.57 3.35
CA THR A 114 -9.41 -1.28 3.14
C THR A 114 -10.29 -2.29 3.84
N GLU A 115 -9.71 -3.41 4.26
CA GLU A 115 -10.38 -4.40 5.09
C GLU A 115 -9.33 -5.16 5.88
N PHE A 116 -9.63 -5.51 7.12
CA PHE A 116 -8.71 -6.27 7.95
C PHE A 116 -9.48 -7.14 8.93
N LEU A 117 -9.23 -8.44 8.86
CA LEU A 117 -9.82 -9.44 9.75
C LEU A 117 -8.71 -10.29 10.32
N MET A 118 -8.87 -10.72 11.57
CA MET A 118 -7.98 -11.70 12.17
C MET A 118 -8.82 -12.75 12.87
N GLN A 119 -8.55 -14.00 12.58
CA GLN A 119 -9.29 -15.12 13.15
C GLN A 119 -8.34 -16.13 13.76
#